data_e1a96aaa9b33b2a8b6136e161ee9b1f4
#
_entry.id   e1a96aaa9b33b2a8b6136e161ee9b1f4
#
_cell.length_a   1.000
_cell.length_b   1.000
_cell.length_c   1.000
_cell.angle_alpha   90.00
_cell.angle_beta   90.00
_cell.angle_gamma   90.00
#
_symmetry.space_group_name_H-M   'P 1'
#
loop_
_entity.id
_entity.type
_entity.pdbx_description
1 polymer ?
#
loop_
_entity_poly.entity_id
_entity_poly.type
_entity_poly.pdbx_seq_one_letter_code
_entity_poly.pdbx_strand_id
1 'polypeptide(L)' 'NLLYGKMNQNLPTRAYWYNVSDATDICAEYTFRYTLTGDYITGMTIEEKINPVNGATAENNTYEYEFIYNFVVEQK' A
#
# COMPACT_ATOMS: atom_id res chain seq x y z
N ASN A 1 21.62 4.97 3.07
CA ASN A 1 20.85 5.21 2.78
C ASN A 1 20.24 4.53 1.83
N LEU A 2 20.46 3.84 1.20
CA LEU A 2 19.90 3.24 0.39
C LEU A 2 19.15 2.17 0.78
N LEU A 3 18.12 2.38 1.35
CA LEU A 3 17.29 1.45 1.91
C LEU A 3 16.09 1.20 1.13
N TYR A 4 16.08 1.57 -0.15
CA TYR A 4 14.96 1.39 -0.96
C TYR A 4 14.67 -0.09 -1.08
N GLY A 5 13.50 -0.52 -0.85
CA GLY A 5 13.10 -1.90 -0.95
C GLY A 5 13.39 -2.76 0.26
N LYS A 6 14.21 -2.27 1.16
CA LYS A 6 14.51 -3.06 2.34
C LYS A 6 13.34 -2.98 3.29
N MET A 7 13.00 -4.07 3.95
CA MET A 7 11.87 -4.10 4.83
C MET A 7 12.03 -3.14 5.97
N ASN A 8 10.98 -2.40 6.26
CA ASN A 8 10.92 -1.50 7.38
C ASN A 8 9.78 -1.97 8.26
N GLN A 9 10.04 -2.19 9.52
CA GLN A 9 9.02 -2.68 10.44
C GLN A 9 7.88 -1.71 10.64
N ASN A 10 8.05 -0.45 10.23
CA ASN A 10 7.00 0.53 10.37
C ASN A 10 6.21 0.75 9.09
N LEU A 11 6.22 -0.21 8.18
CA LEU A 11 5.43 -0.09 6.96
C LEU A 11 3.96 -0.03 7.28
N PRO A 12 3.22 0.85 6.62
CA PRO A 12 1.80 0.95 6.87
C PRO A 12 1.07 -0.29 6.39
N THR A 13 0.09 -0.74 7.13
CA THR A 13 -0.75 -1.86 6.73
C THR A 13 -2.17 -1.41 6.45
N ARG A 14 -2.55 -0.24 6.89
CA ARG A 14 -3.87 0.31 6.68
C ARG A 14 -3.84 1.80 6.55
N ALA A 15 -4.75 2.34 5.78
CA ALA A 15 -4.95 3.78 5.68
C ALA A 15 -6.44 4.04 5.49
N TYR A 16 -6.89 5.21 5.89
CA TYR A 16 -8.29 5.57 5.80
C TYR A 16 -8.44 6.99 5.30
N TRP A 17 -9.45 7.21 4.46
CA TRP A 17 -9.91 8.55 4.16
C TRP A 17 -11.20 8.75 4.92
N TYR A 18 -11.33 9.82 5.64
CA TYR A 18 -12.55 10.08 6.36
C TYR A 18 -12.99 11.53 6.15
N ASN A 19 -14.23 11.80 6.50
CA ASN A 19 -14.81 13.12 6.36
C ASN A 19 -14.15 14.06 7.36
N VAL A 20 -13.72 15.23 6.91
CA VAL A 20 -13.06 16.20 7.76
C VAL A 20 -13.96 16.64 8.90
N SER A 21 -15.27 16.70 8.66
CA SER A 21 -16.21 17.12 9.67
C SER A 21 -16.63 16.02 10.62
N ASP A 22 -16.35 14.77 10.27
CA ASP A 22 -16.81 13.63 11.08
C ASP A 22 -15.84 12.48 10.89
N ALA A 23 -14.94 12.30 11.84
CA ALA A 23 -13.92 11.27 11.75
C ALA A 23 -14.47 9.84 11.82
N THR A 24 -15.75 9.69 12.16
CA THR A 24 -16.38 8.37 12.17
C THR A 24 -16.94 8.00 10.80
N ASP A 25 -16.97 8.95 9.88
CA ASP A 25 -17.48 8.73 8.54
C ASP A 25 -16.31 8.37 7.64
N ILE A 26 -16.01 7.10 7.52
CA ILE A 26 -14.90 6.62 6.73
C ILE A 26 -15.32 6.48 5.28
N CYS A 27 -14.68 7.22 4.40
CA CYS A 27 -15.03 7.23 2.98
C CYS A 27 -14.33 6.13 2.21
N ALA A 28 -13.11 5.79 2.60
CA ALA A 28 -12.36 4.73 1.93
C ALA A 28 -11.38 4.09 2.90
N GLU A 29 -11.13 2.81 2.70
CA GLU A 29 -10.17 2.07 3.49
C GLU A 29 -9.19 1.43 2.55
N TYR A 30 -7.93 1.42 2.93
CA TYR A 30 -6.88 0.79 2.14
C TYR A 30 -6.16 -0.21 3.01
N THR A 31 -5.95 -1.41 2.48
CA THR A 31 -5.16 -2.43 3.16
C THR A 31 -3.95 -2.71 2.29
N PHE A 32 -2.78 -2.70 2.90
CA PHE A 32 -1.53 -2.91 2.18
C PHE A 32 -0.95 -4.24 2.60
N ARG A 33 -0.59 -5.07 1.62
CA ARG A 33 0.11 -6.33 1.88
C ARG A 33 1.38 -6.33 1.08
N TYR A 34 2.43 -6.83 1.67
CA TYR A 34 3.75 -6.77 1.06
C TYR A 34 4.28 -8.17 0.81
N THR A 35 4.98 -8.32 -0.30
CA THR A 35 5.69 -9.56 -0.60
C THR A 35 7.16 -9.30 -0.37
N LEU A 36 7.80 -10.22 0.33
CA LEU A 36 9.21 -10.07 0.65
C LEU A 36 10.02 -11.16 -0.02
N THR A 37 11.21 -10.80 -0.45
CA THR A 37 12.19 -11.77 -0.91
C THR A 37 13.45 -11.46 -0.11
N GLY A 38 13.79 -12.32 0.82
CA GLY A 38 14.83 -12.03 1.78
C GLY A 38 14.45 -10.81 2.60
N ASP A 39 15.29 -9.79 2.63
CA ASP A 39 15.03 -8.58 3.39
C ASP A 39 14.42 -7.47 2.53
N TYR A 40 14.07 -7.76 1.30
CA TYR A 40 13.59 -6.73 0.40
C TYR A 40 12.11 -6.88 0.11
N ILE A 41 11.44 -5.77 -0.06
CA ILE A 41 10.06 -5.76 -0.48
C ILE A 41 10.06 -5.88 -1.99
N THR A 42 9.49 -6.95 -2.51
CA THR A 42 9.46 -7.18 -3.95
C THR A 42 8.07 -7.02 -4.54
N GLY A 43 7.09 -6.85 -3.71
CA GLY A 43 5.74 -6.63 -4.21
C GLY A 43 4.86 -5.95 -3.18
N MET A 44 3.77 -5.40 -3.63
CA MET A 44 2.79 -4.77 -2.74
C MET A 44 1.43 -4.92 -3.38
N THR A 45 0.47 -5.30 -2.57
CA THR A 45 -0.93 -5.35 -2.98
C THR A 45 -1.69 -4.34 -2.16
N ILE A 46 -2.44 -3.47 -2.82
CA ILE A 46 -3.29 -2.50 -2.14
C ILE A 46 -4.72 -2.88 -2.44
N GLU A 47 -5.49 -3.10 -1.38
CA GLU A 47 -6.91 -3.33 -1.50
C GLU A 47 -7.63 -2.07 -1.08
N GLU A 48 -8.44 -1.53 -1.96
CA GLU A 48 -9.17 -0.30 -1.72
C GLU A 48 -10.65 -0.63 -1.58
N LYS A 49 -11.26 -0.15 -0.51
CA LYS A 49 -12.69 -0.29 -0.33
C LYS A 49 -13.25 1.10 -0.20
N ILE A 50 -14.07 1.51 -1.17
CA ILE A 50 -14.68 2.82 -1.16
C ILE A 50 -16.11 2.66 -0.68
N ASN A 51 -16.44 3.34 0.40
CA ASN A 51 -17.77 3.26 0.98
C ASN A 51 -18.74 4.12 0.18
N PRO A 52 -19.97 3.66 0.03
CA PRO A 52 -20.92 4.40 -0.79
C PRO A 52 -21.34 5.70 -0.15
N VAL A 53 -21.66 6.66 -0.99
CA VAL A 53 -22.20 7.93 -0.55
C VAL A 53 -23.59 8.02 -1.15
N ASN A 54 -24.55 8.39 -0.37
CA ASN A 54 -25.94 8.60 -0.84
C ASN A 54 -26.53 7.39 -1.55
N GLY A 55 -26.30 6.23 -1.01
CA GLY A 55 -26.92 5.02 -1.55
C GLY A 55 -26.22 4.39 -2.74
N ALA A 56 -25.06 4.90 -3.11
CA ALA A 56 -24.28 4.28 -4.18
C ALA A 56 -23.75 2.91 -3.73
N THR A 57 -23.35 2.11 -4.67
CA THR A 57 -22.79 0.79 -4.39
C THR A 57 -21.34 0.93 -3.94
N ALA A 58 -20.95 0.16 -2.96
CA ALA A 58 -19.55 0.13 -2.53
C ALA A 58 -18.66 -0.39 -3.64
N GLU A 59 -17.46 0.17 -3.74
CA GLU A 59 -16.51 -0.24 -4.74
C GLU A 59 -15.32 -0.90 -4.08
N ASN A 60 -14.83 -1.97 -4.68
CA ASN A 60 -13.63 -2.64 -4.19
C ASN A 60 -12.66 -2.76 -5.35
N ASN A 61 -11.45 -2.33 -5.15
CA ASN A 61 -10.42 -2.37 -6.17
C ASN A 61 -9.15 -2.97 -5.60
N THR A 62 -8.40 -3.67 -6.42
CA THR A 62 -7.14 -4.28 -6.01
C THR A 62 -6.06 -3.82 -6.97
N TYR A 63 -4.96 -3.33 -6.42
CA TYR A 63 -3.84 -2.88 -7.20
C TYR A 63 -2.62 -3.68 -6.79
N GLU A 64 -1.87 -4.18 -7.76
CA GLU A 64 -0.69 -4.98 -7.48
C GLU A 64 0.52 -4.34 -8.11
N TYR A 65 1.59 -4.27 -7.34
CA TYR A 65 2.83 -3.67 -7.77
C TYR A 65 3.98 -4.64 -7.55
N GLU A 66 4.91 -4.67 -8.50
CA GLU A 66 6.08 -5.49 -8.39
C GLU A 66 7.28 -4.58 -8.46
N PHE A 67 8.23 -4.75 -7.56
CA PHE A 67 9.41 -3.93 -7.53
C PHE A 67 10.60 -4.75 -8.02
N ILE A 68 11.31 -4.20 -9.01
CA ILE A 68 12.45 -4.86 -9.59
C ILE A 68 13.68 -4.03 -9.27
N TYR A 69 14.66 -4.68 -8.66
CA TYR A 69 15.86 -4.00 -8.27
C TYR A 69 17.00 -4.40 -9.19
N ASN A 70 17.70 -3.41 -9.71
CA ASN A 70 18.84 -3.65 -10.57
C ASN A 70 20.10 -3.24 -9.84
N PHE A 71 21.10 -4.11 -9.89
CA PHE A 71 22.35 -3.82 -9.23
C PHE A 71 23.40 -3.57 -10.28
N VAL A 72 24.24 -2.57 -10.03
CA VAL A 72 25.37 -2.31 -10.88
C VAL A 72 26.61 -2.62 -10.06
N VAL A 73 27.42 -3.54 -10.56
CA VAL A 73 28.64 -3.90 -9.86
C VAL A 73 29.77 -3.18 -10.56
N GLU A 74 30.44 -2.31 -9.81
CA GLU A 74 31.56 -1.59 -10.38
C GLU A 74 32.79 -2.46 -10.29
N GLN A 75 33.53 -2.56 -11.36
CA GLN A 75 34.73 -3.32 -11.35
C GLN A 75 35.90 -2.40 -11.47
N LYS A 76 36.92 -2.65 -10.73
CA LYS A 76 38.07 -1.78 -10.72
C LYS A 76 39.28 -2.39 -11.39
#